data_386f54cde589c059188b96aab0dc47a5
#
_entry.id   386f54cde589c059188b96aab0dc47a5
#
_cell.length_a   1.000
_cell.length_b   1.000
_cell.length_c   1.000
_cell.angle_alpha   90.00
_cell.angle_beta   90.00
_cell.angle_gamma   90.00
#
_symmetry.space_group_name_H-M   'P 1'
#
loop_
_entity.id
_entity.type
_entity.pdbx_description
1 polymer ?
#
loop_
_entity_poly.entity_id
_entity_poly.type
_entity_poly.pdbx_seq_one_letter_code
_entity_poly.pdbx_strand_id
1 'polypeptide(L)'
;MNRRGWIAASLGLLGAAFASNVRAQGLTPLDVAYAGSMGSMMEGPVKAAVAATLGIEMHGRAQGSDALAQLIVGGSIPVDVFVPVTPGPMMTVLEAGKAQRAVPIARTEMVIAYSPKSSFANAFARAGKPGAMPWYEILQQPGLRFGRTDPATDPQGRNVIFTMQLAQAYYHQPGLAQKILGETINAAQIFAEPTVEARLQSGELDAASAYRIQPGPFGLPFVTLPDEINLGNASMHAAYQRASLELNGKIYHPQALVYYAATIAAAAHAEKAAAFVQWLSGSQAQAILRKYAYDPPIGATALS
;
A
#
# COMPACT_ATOMS: atom_id res chain seq x y z
N MET A 1 1.96 17.57 -96.81
CA MET A 1 1.85 18.35 -95.56
C MET A 1 1.83 17.39 -94.37
N ASN A 2 2.95 17.37 -93.63
CA ASN A 2 3.25 16.38 -92.61
C ASN A 2 2.56 16.70 -91.28
N ARG A 3 1.95 15.70 -90.65
CA ARG A 3 1.66 15.70 -89.20
C ARG A 3 2.30 14.49 -88.55
N ARG A 4 3.36 14.72 -87.82
CA ARG A 4 4.02 13.77 -86.95
C ARG A 4 3.22 13.64 -85.64
N GLY A 5 2.75 12.42 -85.34
CA GLY A 5 2.15 12.11 -84.03
C GLY A 5 3.24 11.63 -83.07
N TRP A 6 3.22 12.17 -81.87
CA TRP A 6 4.07 11.71 -80.78
C TRP A 6 3.25 10.71 -79.93
N ILE A 7 3.84 9.52 -79.77
CA ILE A 7 3.30 8.51 -78.85
C ILE A 7 4.00 8.76 -77.50
N ALA A 8 3.24 9.16 -76.49
CA ALA A 8 3.70 9.25 -75.13
C ALA A 8 3.43 7.92 -74.43
N ALA A 9 4.48 7.22 -74.04
CA ALA A 9 4.44 5.99 -73.23
C ALA A 9 4.29 6.38 -71.75
N SER A 10 3.16 6.15 -71.13
CA SER A 10 2.95 6.31 -69.70
C SER A 10 3.33 5.02 -68.97
N LEU A 11 4.48 5.05 -68.26
CA LEU A 11 4.85 4.06 -67.30
C LEU A 11 3.96 4.25 -66.03
N GLY A 12 3.04 3.33 -65.83
CA GLY A 12 2.32 3.21 -64.56
C GLY A 12 3.16 2.59 -63.47
N LEU A 13 3.56 3.39 -62.46
CA LEU A 13 4.10 2.88 -61.20
C LEU A 13 2.95 2.34 -60.34
N LEU A 14 2.82 1.01 -60.27
CA LEU A 14 2.02 0.32 -59.26
C LEU A 14 2.74 0.41 -57.93
N GLY A 15 2.45 1.43 -57.14
CA GLY A 15 2.81 1.53 -55.74
C GLY A 15 1.92 0.61 -54.91
N ALA A 16 2.43 -0.58 -54.56
CA ALA A 16 1.77 -1.42 -53.58
C ALA A 16 1.87 -0.75 -52.19
N ALA A 17 0.80 -0.07 -51.77
CA ALA A 17 0.65 0.41 -50.40
C ALA A 17 0.45 -0.81 -49.49
N PHE A 18 1.52 -1.23 -48.82
CA PHE A 18 1.40 -2.11 -47.66
C PHE A 18 0.73 -1.32 -46.54
N ALA A 19 -0.57 -1.34 -46.49
CA ALA A 19 -1.33 -0.93 -45.31
C ALA A 19 -1.04 -1.94 -44.21
N SER A 20 -0.09 -1.59 -43.35
CA SER A 20 0.14 -2.29 -42.08
C SER A 20 -1.16 -2.17 -41.29
N ASN A 21 -1.97 -3.23 -41.30
CA ASN A 21 -3.08 -3.40 -40.38
C ASN A 21 -2.48 -3.52 -38.97
N VAL A 22 -2.16 -2.41 -38.33
CA VAL A 22 -2.02 -2.34 -36.87
C VAL A 22 -3.43 -2.57 -36.32
N ARG A 23 -3.79 -3.85 -36.15
CA ARG A 23 -4.92 -4.19 -35.29
C ARG A 23 -4.61 -3.53 -33.96
N ALA A 24 -5.44 -2.59 -33.56
CA ALA A 24 -5.51 -2.17 -32.18
C ALA A 24 -5.84 -3.44 -31.39
N GLN A 25 -4.79 -4.10 -30.84
CA GLN A 25 -5.00 -5.20 -29.92
C GLN A 25 -5.70 -4.60 -28.72
N GLY A 26 -6.95 -5.03 -28.47
CA GLY A 26 -7.70 -4.64 -27.29
C GLY A 26 -6.86 -4.93 -26.03
N LEU A 27 -7.06 -4.15 -24.99
CA LEU A 27 -6.39 -4.40 -23.71
C LEU A 27 -6.78 -5.78 -23.19
N THR A 28 -5.81 -6.48 -22.58
CA THR A 28 -6.07 -7.78 -21.94
C THR A 28 -6.58 -7.53 -20.52
N PRO A 29 -7.75 -8.06 -20.14
CA PRO A 29 -8.25 -7.94 -18.77
C PRO A 29 -7.28 -8.62 -17.79
N LEU A 30 -7.09 -8.03 -16.61
CA LEU A 30 -6.26 -8.58 -15.54
C LEU A 30 -6.91 -8.28 -14.19
N ASP A 31 -7.31 -9.34 -13.50
CA ASP A 31 -7.91 -9.23 -12.16
C ASP A 31 -6.80 -9.12 -11.09
N VAL A 32 -6.72 -7.96 -10.44
CA VAL A 32 -5.68 -7.65 -9.45
C VAL A 32 -6.32 -7.39 -8.10
N ALA A 33 -6.08 -8.28 -7.13
CA ALA A 33 -6.47 -8.10 -5.74
C ALA A 33 -5.32 -7.44 -4.96
N TYR A 34 -5.59 -6.37 -4.21
CA TYR A 34 -4.56 -5.64 -3.49
C TYR A 34 -5.06 -5.05 -2.17
N ALA A 35 -4.12 -4.78 -1.26
CA ALA A 35 -4.40 -4.14 0.02
C ALA A 35 -5.15 -2.82 -0.17
N GLY A 36 -6.21 -2.59 0.61
CA GLY A 36 -7.07 -1.40 0.50
C GLY A 36 -6.31 -0.08 0.51
N SER A 37 -5.25 0.00 1.30
CA SER A 37 -4.35 1.16 1.39
C SER A 37 -3.64 1.53 0.07
N MET A 38 -3.62 0.63 -0.94
CA MET A 38 -3.04 0.91 -2.27
C MET A 38 -4.08 1.50 -3.26
N GLY A 39 -5.35 1.59 -2.90
CA GLY A 39 -6.44 1.87 -3.83
C GLY A 39 -6.24 3.09 -4.71
N SER A 40 -5.91 4.24 -4.14
CA SER A 40 -5.73 5.49 -4.91
C SER A 40 -4.59 5.41 -5.94
N MET A 41 -3.51 4.71 -5.59
CA MET A 41 -2.39 4.51 -6.50
C MET A 41 -2.71 3.46 -7.58
N MET A 42 -3.33 2.34 -7.21
CA MET A 42 -3.63 1.25 -8.14
C MET A 42 -4.70 1.66 -9.16
N GLU A 43 -5.81 2.27 -8.73
CA GLU A 43 -6.91 2.68 -9.62
C GLU A 43 -6.59 3.93 -10.45
N GLY A 44 -5.60 4.70 -10.06
CA GLY A 44 -5.18 5.89 -10.79
C GLY A 44 -3.96 5.62 -11.69
N PRO A 45 -2.75 6.03 -11.25
CA PRO A 45 -1.55 6.04 -12.09
C PRO A 45 -1.06 4.66 -12.50
N VAL A 46 -1.22 3.61 -11.66
CA VAL A 46 -0.81 2.25 -12.05
C VAL A 46 -1.68 1.72 -13.18
N LYS A 47 -3.01 1.80 -13.03
CA LYS A 47 -3.97 1.38 -14.06
C LYS A 47 -3.71 2.07 -15.40
N ALA A 48 -3.50 3.37 -15.39
CA ALA A 48 -3.18 4.13 -16.61
C ALA A 48 -1.84 3.71 -17.22
N ALA A 49 -0.80 3.53 -16.40
CA ALA A 49 0.53 3.16 -16.88
C ALA A 49 0.56 1.75 -17.49
N VAL A 50 -0.07 0.76 -16.87
CA VAL A 50 -0.07 -0.63 -17.39
C VAL A 50 -0.94 -0.79 -18.63
N ALA A 51 -2.01 0.02 -18.77
CA ALA A 51 -2.77 0.08 -20.00
C ALA A 51 -1.88 0.56 -21.16
N ALA A 52 -1.11 1.62 -20.94
CA ALA A 52 -0.25 2.22 -21.95
C ALA A 52 0.99 1.36 -22.28
N THR A 53 1.58 0.67 -21.29
CA THR A 53 2.89 0.00 -21.47
C THR A 53 2.80 -1.51 -21.65
N LEU A 54 1.80 -2.15 -21.04
CA LEU A 54 1.63 -3.60 -21.06
C LEU A 54 0.40 -4.05 -21.85
N GLY A 55 -0.46 -3.13 -22.27
CA GLY A 55 -1.73 -3.45 -22.89
C GLY A 55 -2.68 -4.21 -21.95
N ILE A 56 -2.68 -3.82 -20.65
CA ILE A 56 -3.49 -4.45 -19.60
C ILE A 56 -4.66 -3.54 -19.24
N GLU A 57 -5.89 -4.11 -19.26
CA GLU A 57 -7.06 -3.52 -18.62
C GLU A 57 -7.16 -4.05 -17.18
N MET A 58 -6.68 -3.28 -16.23
CA MET A 58 -6.64 -3.69 -14.83
C MET A 58 -8.04 -3.60 -14.19
N HIS A 59 -8.52 -4.72 -13.67
CA HIS A 59 -9.72 -4.82 -12.85
C HIS A 59 -9.28 -4.97 -11.39
N GLY A 60 -9.32 -3.85 -10.65
CA GLY A 60 -8.83 -3.78 -9.29
C GLY A 60 -9.86 -4.24 -8.26
N ARG A 61 -9.39 -4.94 -7.22
CA ARG A 61 -10.16 -5.30 -6.04
C ARG A 61 -9.40 -4.89 -4.78
N ALA A 62 -9.80 -3.76 -4.19
CA ALA A 62 -9.26 -3.22 -2.95
C ALA A 62 -10.01 -3.79 -1.75
N GLN A 63 -9.30 -4.47 -0.82
CA GLN A 63 -9.88 -4.99 0.42
C GLN A 63 -8.78 -5.29 1.45
N GLY A 64 -9.17 -5.61 2.70
CA GLY A 64 -8.22 -6.10 3.71
C GLY A 64 -7.47 -7.35 3.22
N SER A 65 -6.15 -7.36 3.37
CA SER A 65 -5.27 -8.41 2.82
C SER A 65 -5.60 -9.82 3.31
N ASP A 66 -5.97 -9.97 4.59
CA ASP A 66 -6.35 -11.27 5.16
C ASP A 66 -7.64 -11.80 4.51
N ALA A 67 -8.64 -10.94 4.33
CA ALA A 67 -9.91 -11.31 3.69
C ALA A 67 -9.69 -11.71 2.22
N LEU A 68 -8.86 -10.97 1.47
CA LEU A 68 -8.50 -11.34 0.10
C LEU A 68 -7.80 -12.68 0.03
N ALA A 69 -6.83 -12.94 0.93
CA ALA A 69 -6.12 -14.22 0.98
C ALA A 69 -7.10 -15.39 1.18
N GLN A 70 -8.06 -15.26 2.09
CA GLN A 70 -9.10 -16.30 2.30
C GLN A 70 -9.97 -16.52 1.06
N LEU A 71 -10.39 -15.45 0.38
CA LEU A 71 -11.18 -15.54 -0.86
C LEU A 71 -10.39 -16.21 -1.99
N ILE A 72 -9.08 -15.94 -2.09
CA ILE A 72 -8.19 -16.56 -3.08
C ILE A 72 -8.00 -18.04 -2.78
N VAL A 73 -7.71 -18.40 -1.54
CA VAL A 73 -7.55 -19.79 -1.11
C VAL A 73 -8.82 -20.59 -1.35
N GLY A 74 -9.99 -20.02 -1.02
CA GLY A 74 -11.30 -20.61 -1.24
C GLY A 74 -11.76 -20.62 -2.70
N GLY A 75 -11.04 -19.99 -3.64
CA GLY A 75 -11.42 -19.90 -5.04
C GLY A 75 -12.72 -19.11 -5.27
N SER A 76 -13.06 -18.21 -4.35
CA SER A 76 -14.34 -17.48 -4.36
C SER A 76 -14.34 -16.24 -5.27
N ILE A 77 -13.15 -15.84 -5.76
CA ILE A 77 -12.98 -14.68 -6.64
C ILE A 77 -11.98 -15.02 -7.76
N PRO A 78 -12.19 -14.50 -8.99
CA PRO A 78 -11.16 -14.51 -10.02
C PRO A 78 -10.05 -13.55 -9.61
N VAL A 79 -8.80 -13.99 -9.69
CA VAL A 79 -7.61 -13.18 -9.41
C VAL A 79 -6.43 -13.70 -10.21
N ASP A 80 -5.76 -12.81 -10.93
CA ASP A 80 -4.52 -13.09 -11.65
C ASP A 80 -3.28 -12.71 -10.82
N VAL A 81 -3.39 -11.59 -10.08
CA VAL A 81 -2.30 -11.06 -9.24
C VAL A 81 -2.81 -10.70 -7.86
N PHE A 82 -2.04 -11.03 -6.83
CA PHE A 82 -2.31 -10.62 -5.45
C PHE A 82 -1.20 -9.73 -4.90
N VAL A 83 -1.60 -8.60 -4.29
CA VAL A 83 -0.68 -7.59 -3.72
C VAL A 83 -1.11 -7.21 -2.30
N PRO A 84 -0.85 -8.05 -1.29
CA PRO A 84 -1.14 -7.73 0.10
C PRO A 84 -0.10 -6.78 0.71
N VAL A 85 -0.47 -6.15 1.82
CA VAL A 85 0.47 -5.61 2.80
C VAL A 85 0.78 -6.68 3.85
N THR A 86 2.02 -6.75 4.31
CA THR A 86 2.61 -7.75 5.22
C THR A 86 2.77 -9.15 4.58
N PRO A 87 3.74 -9.95 5.06
CA PRO A 87 3.98 -11.29 4.55
C PRO A 87 2.86 -12.30 4.87
N GLY A 88 2.15 -12.16 6.00
CA GLY A 88 1.20 -13.17 6.47
C GLY A 88 0.11 -13.57 5.47
N PRO A 89 -0.68 -12.63 4.90
CA PRO A 89 -1.69 -12.96 3.89
C PRO A 89 -1.09 -13.60 2.64
N MET A 90 0.13 -13.19 2.24
CA MET A 90 0.83 -13.82 1.12
C MET A 90 1.26 -15.25 1.44
N MET A 91 1.80 -15.49 2.66
CA MET A 91 2.14 -16.84 3.11
C MET A 91 0.92 -17.76 3.11
N THR A 92 -0.25 -17.29 3.55
CA THR A 92 -1.50 -18.06 3.47
C THR A 92 -1.80 -18.53 2.03
N VAL A 93 -1.56 -17.70 1.03
CA VAL A 93 -1.78 -18.02 -0.38
C VAL A 93 -0.70 -18.97 -0.92
N LEU A 94 0.57 -18.78 -0.53
CA LEU A 94 1.69 -19.66 -0.89
C LEU A 94 1.54 -21.05 -0.29
N GLU A 95 1.26 -21.16 1.00
CA GLU A 95 1.07 -22.44 1.71
C GLU A 95 -0.12 -23.24 1.18
N ALA A 96 -1.16 -22.54 0.69
CA ALA A 96 -2.29 -23.18 0.00
C ALA A 96 -1.97 -23.60 -1.46
N GLY A 97 -0.75 -23.40 -1.95
CA GLY A 97 -0.34 -23.71 -3.32
C GLY A 97 -1.00 -22.83 -4.39
N LYS A 98 -1.56 -21.69 -4.00
CA LYS A 98 -2.22 -20.76 -4.93
C LYS A 98 -1.26 -19.79 -5.59
N ALA A 99 -0.03 -19.67 -5.11
CA ALA A 99 1.10 -19.00 -5.73
C ALA A 99 2.39 -19.77 -5.41
N GLN A 100 3.45 -19.55 -6.17
CA GLN A 100 4.74 -20.23 -5.95
C GLN A 100 5.79 -19.30 -5.34
N ARG A 101 5.71 -18.04 -5.69
CA ARG A 101 6.68 -17.03 -5.26
C ARG A 101 6.05 -15.65 -5.23
N ALA A 102 6.42 -14.86 -4.22
CA ALA A 102 6.07 -13.46 -4.13
C ALA A 102 7.32 -12.60 -4.04
N VAL A 103 7.32 -11.45 -4.70
CA VAL A 103 8.42 -10.48 -4.67
C VAL A 103 8.01 -9.25 -3.85
N PRO A 104 8.91 -8.71 -3.00
CA PRO A 104 8.64 -7.46 -2.31
C PRO A 104 8.72 -6.32 -3.32
N ILE A 105 7.73 -5.43 -3.32
CA ILE A 105 7.64 -4.32 -4.29
C ILE A 105 7.77 -2.94 -3.65
N ALA A 106 7.35 -2.80 -2.40
CA ALA A 106 7.36 -1.55 -1.67
C ALA A 106 7.23 -1.80 -0.17
N ARG A 107 7.46 -0.77 0.64
CA ARG A 107 7.10 -0.74 2.05
C ARG A 107 6.35 0.54 2.41
N THR A 108 5.66 0.50 3.51
CA THR A 108 5.18 1.67 4.24
C THR A 108 5.61 1.55 5.71
N GLU A 109 5.24 2.51 6.52
CA GLU A 109 5.56 2.53 7.95
C GLU A 109 4.43 3.18 8.74
N MET A 110 4.38 2.89 10.04
CA MET A 110 3.48 3.58 10.95
C MET A 110 3.99 5.00 11.20
N VAL A 111 3.07 5.95 11.15
CA VAL A 111 3.30 7.36 11.48
C VAL A 111 2.19 7.87 12.41
N ILE A 112 2.40 9.02 13.01
CA ILE A 112 1.34 9.76 13.70
C ILE A 112 0.95 10.94 12.80
N ALA A 113 -0.17 10.80 12.11
CA ALA A 113 -0.77 11.90 11.36
C ALA A 113 -1.44 12.89 12.32
N TYR A 114 -1.46 14.18 11.98
CA TYR A 114 -2.10 15.18 12.83
C TYR A 114 -2.82 16.24 12.01
N SER A 115 -3.85 16.82 12.64
CA SER A 115 -4.61 17.91 12.04
C SER A 115 -3.82 19.22 12.08
N PRO A 116 -3.66 19.92 10.95
CA PRO A 116 -3.09 21.28 10.96
C PRO A 116 -3.98 22.30 11.70
N LYS A 117 -5.24 21.94 11.97
CA LYS A 117 -6.20 22.77 12.71
C LYS A 117 -6.17 22.53 14.23
N SER A 118 -5.44 21.50 14.67
CA SER A 118 -5.29 21.17 16.08
C SER A 118 -4.51 22.25 16.83
N SER A 119 -4.91 22.52 18.08
CA SER A 119 -4.09 23.34 19.00
C SER A 119 -2.72 22.74 19.27
N PHE A 120 -2.55 21.42 19.06
CA PHE A 120 -1.30 20.69 19.21
C PHE A 120 -0.45 20.67 17.93
N ALA A 121 -0.93 21.21 16.79
CA ALA A 121 -0.25 21.13 15.50
C ALA A 121 1.21 21.65 15.54
N ASN A 122 1.46 22.77 16.21
CA ASN A 122 2.80 23.31 16.37
C ASN A 122 3.73 22.42 17.20
N ALA A 123 3.19 21.72 18.20
CA ALA A 123 3.96 20.75 18.99
C ALA A 123 4.36 19.55 18.13
N PHE A 124 3.41 18.98 17.38
CA PHE A 124 3.69 17.87 16.44
C PHE A 124 4.70 18.28 15.34
N ALA A 125 4.58 19.47 14.77
CA ALA A 125 5.50 19.95 13.73
C ALA A 125 6.95 20.13 14.24
N ARG A 126 7.12 20.21 15.55
CA ARG A 126 8.42 20.31 16.21
C ARG A 126 8.90 18.99 16.82
N ALA A 127 8.04 18.00 16.93
CA ALA A 127 8.39 16.71 17.50
C ALA A 127 9.62 16.12 16.78
N GLY A 128 10.55 15.57 17.55
CA GLY A 128 11.84 15.07 17.04
C GLY A 128 12.94 16.13 16.88
N LYS A 129 12.65 17.43 17.07
CA LYS A 129 13.68 18.48 17.13
C LYS A 129 14.29 18.56 18.54
N PRO A 130 15.58 18.92 18.67
CA PRO A 130 16.21 19.11 19.98
C PRO A 130 15.41 20.07 20.87
N GLY A 131 15.14 19.65 22.10
CA GLY A 131 14.41 20.45 23.10
C GLY A 131 12.90 20.57 22.86
N ALA A 132 12.35 19.91 21.85
CA ALA A 132 10.91 19.86 21.65
C ALA A 132 10.28 18.71 22.47
N MET A 133 8.99 18.85 22.76
CA MET A 133 8.20 17.80 23.40
C MET A 133 8.14 16.58 22.48
N PRO A 134 8.47 15.36 22.95
CA PRO A 134 8.37 14.16 22.16
C PRO A 134 6.91 13.87 21.73
N TRP A 135 6.73 13.26 20.57
CA TRP A 135 5.39 12.97 20.01
C TRP A 135 4.51 12.17 20.98
N TYR A 136 5.10 11.23 21.73
CA TYR A 136 4.36 10.39 22.68
C TYR A 136 3.93 11.16 23.94
N GLU A 137 4.60 12.25 24.32
CA GLU A 137 4.17 13.15 25.37
C GLU A 137 3.06 14.10 24.88
N ILE A 138 3.12 14.52 23.62
CA ILE A 138 2.06 15.30 22.98
C ILE A 138 0.75 14.49 22.98
N LEU A 139 0.79 13.20 22.64
CA LEU A 139 -0.37 12.31 22.64
C LEU A 139 -1.02 12.11 24.03
N GLN A 140 -0.28 12.39 25.10
CA GLN A 140 -0.78 12.29 26.48
C GLN A 140 -1.34 13.63 27.01
N GLN A 141 -1.34 14.70 26.21
CA GLN A 141 -1.82 16.00 26.68
C GLN A 141 -3.33 15.98 26.94
N PRO A 142 -3.80 16.62 28.04
CA PRO A 142 -5.21 16.72 28.35
C PRO A 142 -6.01 17.32 27.19
N GLY A 143 -7.13 16.68 26.84
CA GLY A 143 -8.03 17.13 25.80
C GLY A 143 -7.60 16.78 24.36
N LEU A 144 -6.46 16.13 24.15
CA LEU A 144 -6.05 15.65 22.84
C LEU A 144 -6.97 14.49 22.39
N ARG A 145 -7.50 14.60 21.18
CA ARG A 145 -8.40 13.61 20.56
C ARG A 145 -7.59 12.76 19.58
N PHE A 146 -7.29 11.53 20.01
CA PHE A 146 -6.54 10.56 19.19
C PHE A 146 -7.48 9.59 18.48
N GLY A 147 -7.25 9.34 17.19
CA GLY A 147 -7.99 8.38 16.37
C GLY A 147 -7.14 7.16 15.97
N ARG A 148 -7.78 6.00 15.89
CA ARG A 148 -7.24 4.76 15.36
C ARG A 148 -8.34 3.87 14.81
N THR A 149 -7.98 2.85 14.03
CA THR A 149 -8.94 1.86 13.56
C THR A 149 -9.16 0.74 14.59
N ASP A 150 -10.19 -0.07 14.38
CA ASP A 150 -10.57 -1.16 15.29
C ASP A 150 -9.58 -2.35 15.16
N PRO A 151 -8.84 -2.71 16.22
CA PRO A 151 -7.90 -3.83 16.18
C PRO A 151 -8.58 -5.20 15.98
N ALA A 152 -9.87 -5.32 16.26
CA ALA A 152 -10.61 -6.56 16.05
C ALA A 152 -10.78 -6.88 14.55
N THR A 153 -10.92 -5.85 13.72
CA THR A 153 -11.27 -5.99 12.31
C THR A 153 -10.20 -5.45 11.35
N ASP A 154 -9.31 -4.59 11.83
CA ASP A 154 -8.34 -3.88 11.00
C ASP A 154 -6.88 -4.13 11.45
N PRO A 155 -5.99 -4.59 10.55
CA PRO A 155 -4.56 -4.71 10.81
C PRO A 155 -3.91 -3.42 11.31
N GLN A 156 -4.30 -2.25 10.80
CA GLN A 156 -3.75 -0.96 11.23
C GLN A 156 -4.06 -0.66 12.71
N GLY A 157 -5.26 -1.03 13.16
CA GLY A 157 -5.64 -0.94 14.57
C GLY A 157 -4.80 -1.83 15.49
N ARG A 158 -4.34 -2.99 15.01
CA ARG A 158 -3.37 -3.84 15.71
C ARG A 158 -1.97 -3.23 15.65
N ASN A 159 -1.55 -2.72 14.49
CA ASN A 159 -0.23 -2.17 14.29
C ASN A 159 0.07 -0.96 15.16
N VAL A 160 -0.92 -0.09 15.43
CA VAL A 160 -0.69 1.02 16.38
C VAL A 160 -0.47 0.52 17.81
N ILE A 161 -1.13 -0.57 18.23
CA ILE A 161 -0.90 -1.17 19.54
C ILE A 161 0.54 -1.70 19.63
N PHE A 162 1.00 -2.43 18.61
CA PHE A 162 2.38 -2.88 18.54
C PHE A 162 3.38 -1.72 18.55
N THR A 163 3.15 -0.69 17.76
CA THR A 163 3.96 0.53 17.74
C THR A 163 4.08 1.15 19.12
N MET A 164 2.98 1.25 19.88
CA MET A 164 3.01 1.83 21.24
C MET A 164 3.70 0.92 22.26
N GLN A 165 3.58 -0.42 22.12
CA GLN A 165 4.32 -1.36 22.95
C GLN A 165 5.84 -1.28 22.68
N LEU A 166 6.22 -1.20 21.41
CA LEU A 166 7.62 -1.02 21.01
C LEU A 166 8.16 0.33 21.46
N ALA A 167 7.39 1.40 21.34
CA ALA A 167 7.75 2.75 21.79
C ALA A 167 7.95 2.80 23.31
N GLN A 168 7.11 2.09 24.09
CA GLN A 168 7.28 1.96 25.55
C GLN A 168 8.66 1.39 25.90
N ALA A 169 9.10 0.36 25.19
CA ALA A 169 10.40 -0.25 25.40
C ALA A 169 11.55 0.66 24.89
N TYR A 170 11.39 1.23 23.70
CA TYR A 170 12.40 2.07 23.04
C TYR A 170 12.69 3.36 23.81
N TYR A 171 11.67 4.05 24.30
CA TYR A 171 11.81 5.28 25.06
C TYR A 171 11.92 5.08 26.57
N HIS A 172 11.94 3.84 27.05
CA HIS A 172 11.96 3.51 28.48
C HIS A 172 10.82 4.17 29.27
N GLN A 173 9.60 4.15 28.71
CA GLN A 173 8.40 4.77 29.27
C GLN A 173 7.37 3.72 29.68
N PRO A 174 7.46 3.11 30.87
CA PRO A 174 6.52 2.09 31.32
C PRO A 174 5.07 2.59 31.32
N GLY A 175 4.16 1.77 30.78
CA GLY A 175 2.74 2.09 30.69
C GLY A 175 2.36 3.08 29.58
N LEU A 176 3.30 3.43 28.67
CA LEU A 176 3.06 4.37 27.57
C LEU A 176 1.88 3.93 26.69
N ALA A 177 1.85 2.67 26.28
CA ALA A 177 0.79 2.15 25.43
C ALA A 177 -0.59 2.31 26.10
N GLN A 178 -0.71 1.95 27.39
CA GLN A 178 -1.94 2.11 28.15
C GLN A 178 -2.36 3.58 28.34
N LYS A 179 -1.39 4.47 28.59
CA LYS A 179 -1.66 5.91 28.77
C LYS A 179 -2.21 6.56 27.51
N ILE A 180 -1.72 6.16 26.32
CA ILE A 180 -2.12 6.74 25.03
C ILE A 180 -3.39 6.06 24.51
N LEU A 181 -3.44 4.73 24.52
CA LEU A 181 -4.50 3.97 23.86
C LEU A 181 -5.67 3.62 24.79
N GLY A 182 -5.43 3.59 26.10
CA GLY A 182 -6.39 3.03 27.05
C GLY A 182 -6.54 1.51 26.85
N GLU A 183 -7.78 1.06 26.84
CA GLU A 183 -8.11 -0.34 26.59
C GLU A 183 -7.82 -0.74 25.13
N THR A 184 -7.61 -2.05 24.89
CA THR A 184 -7.43 -2.59 23.55
C THR A 184 -8.57 -2.20 22.61
N ILE A 185 -9.81 -2.34 23.07
CA ILE A 185 -10.99 -1.84 22.38
C ILE A 185 -11.45 -0.56 23.11
N ASN A 186 -11.11 0.59 22.58
CA ASN A 186 -11.45 1.90 23.12
C ASN A 186 -12.36 2.65 22.14
N ALA A 187 -13.67 2.58 22.37
CA ALA A 187 -14.68 3.16 21.50
C ALA A 187 -14.50 4.68 21.26
N ALA A 188 -13.89 5.41 22.21
CA ALA A 188 -13.62 6.84 22.06
C ALA A 188 -12.53 7.16 21.03
N GLN A 189 -11.69 6.17 20.68
CA GLN A 189 -10.59 6.33 19.73
C GLN A 189 -10.82 5.57 18.43
N ILE A 190 -11.82 4.67 18.34
CA ILE A 190 -12.01 3.78 17.21
C ILE A 190 -12.93 4.44 16.19
N PHE A 191 -12.42 4.53 14.96
CA PHE A 191 -13.14 5.07 13.80
C PHE A 191 -12.93 4.12 12.59
N ALA A 192 -13.90 4.14 11.66
CA ALA A 192 -13.74 3.41 10.41
C ALA A 192 -12.58 3.99 9.58
N GLU A 193 -11.73 3.13 9.01
CA GLU A 193 -10.52 3.50 8.25
C GLU A 193 -10.76 4.67 7.28
N PRO A 194 -11.78 4.67 6.39
CA PRO A 194 -11.95 5.74 5.43
C PRO A 194 -12.33 7.11 6.04
N THR A 195 -12.62 7.16 7.34
CA THR A 195 -13.09 8.40 8.00
C THR A 195 -12.03 9.10 8.83
N VAL A 196 -10.93 8.43 9.16
CA VAL A 196 -9.89 8.96 10.05
C VAL A 196 -9.25 10.21 9.46
N GLU A 197 -8.83 10.17 8.21
CA GLU A 197 -8.18 11.29 7.53
C GLU A 197 -9.13 12.49 7.35
N ALA A 198 -10.40 12.23 7.03
CA ALA A 198 -11.41 13.28 6.93
C ALA A 198 -11.64 13.99 8.28
N ARG A 199 -11.64 13.25 9.39
CA ARG A 199 -11.77 13.79 10.75
C ARG A 199 -10.53 14.61 11.17
N LEU A 200 -9.34 14.22 10.72
CA LEU A 200 -8.13 15.04 10.88
C LEU A 200 -8.22 16.33 10.04
N GLN A 201 -8.68 16.25 8.79
CA GLN A 201 -8.88 17.43 7.95
C GLN A 201 -9.90 18.41 8.51
N SER A 202 -11.01 17.91 9.06
CA SER A 202 -12.03 18.75 9.69
C SER A 202 -11.56 19.38 10.99
N GLY A 203 -10.58 18.77 11.69
CA GLY A 203 -10.15 19.14 13.04
C GLY A 203 -10.99 18.49 14.14
N GLU A 204 -11.79 17.48 13.79
CA GLU A 204 -12.52 16.67 14.79
C GLU A 204 -11.55 15.78 15.58
N LEU A 205 -10.49 15.29 14.95
CA LEU A 205 -9.35 14.64 15.60
C LEU A 205 -8.13 15.56 15.57
N ASP A 206 -7.33 15.48 16.63
CA ASP A 206 -6.06 16.20 16.75
C ASP A 206 -4.91 15.40 16.13
N ALA A 207 -4.88 14.09 16.37
CA ALA A 207 -3.91 13.16 15.82
C ALA A 207 -4.54 11.77 15.59
N ALA A 208 -3.90 10.97 14.74
CA ALA A 208 -4.31 9.59 14.52
C ALA A 208 -3.10 8.72 14.11
N SER A 209 -3.22 7.40 14.36
CA SER A 209 -2.32 6.44 13.74
C SER A 209 -2.64 6.32 12.26
N ALA A 210 -1.60 6.25 11.43
CA ALA A 210 -1.73 6.09 9.99
C ALA A 210 -0.55 5.30 9.41
N TYR A 211 -0.74 4.73 8.23
CA TYR A 211 0.40 4.39 7.38
C TYR A 211 0.89 5.66 6.67
N ARG A 212 2.19 5.79 6.45
CA ARG A 212 2.81 6.98 5.85
C ARG A 212 2.21 7.39 4.50
N ILE A 213 1.68 6.44 3.75
CA ILE A 213 1.05 6.65 2.45
C ILE A 213 -0.35 7.30 2.53
N GLN A 214 -1.01 7.27 3.69
CA GLN A 214 -2.40 7.70 3.85
C GLN A 214 -2.57 9.23 4.02
N PRO A 215 -1.75 9.95 4.82
CA PRO A 215 -1.93 11.38 5.04
C PRO A 215 -1.73 12.25 3.78
N GLY A 216 -0.82 11.86 2.88
CA GLY A 216 -0.42 12.65 1.72
C GLY A 216 -1.56 13.08 0.81
N PRO A 217 -2.45 12.19 0.35
CA PRO A 217 -3.60 12.52 -0.48
C PRO A 217 -4.57 13.53 0.15
N PHE A 218 -4.57 13.64 1.47
CA PHE A 218 -5.40 14.57 2.24
C PHE A 218 -4.67 15.86 2.63
N GLY A 219 -3.40 16.01 2.23
CA GLY A 219 -2.57 17.16 2.61
C GLY A 219 -2.30 17.25 4.13
N LEU A 220 -2.37 16.12 4.82
CA LEU A 220 -2.16 16.05 6.27
C LEU A 220 -0.68 15.87 6.59
N PRO A 221 -0.15 16.65 7.55
CA PRO A 221 1.19 16.44 8.09
C PRO A 221 1.24 15.22 9.02
N PHE A 222 2.45 14.67 9.21
CA PHE A 222 2.68 13.55 10.11
C PHE A 222 4.05 13.63 10.78
N VAL A 223 4.18 12.92 11.90
CA VAL A 223 5.45 12.66 12.58
C VAL A 223 5.94 11.27 12.16
N THR A 224 7.17 11.20 11.65
CA THR A 224 7.87 9.92 11.39
C THR A 224 8.33 9.30 12.69
N LEU A 225 8.32 7.98 12.75
CA LEU A 225 8.74 7.20 13.91
C LEU A 225 10.06 6.48 13.60
N PRO A 226 10.92 6.21 14.61
CA PRO A 226 12.11 5.39 14.43
C PRO A 226 11.82 4.00 13.85
N ASP A 227 12.77 3.44 13.09
CA ASP A 227 12.64 2.12 12.47
C ASP A 227 12.37 1.00 13.48
N GLU A 228 12.85 1.16 14.71
CA GLU A 228 12.64 0.19 15.79
C GLU A 228 11.18 0.04 16.22
N ILE A 229 10.32 1.01 15.87
CA ILE A 229 8.93 1.04 16.33
C ILE A 229 7.90 1.25 15.21
N ASN A 230 8.32 1.66 14.00
CA ASN A 230 7.41 2.04 12.91
C ASN A 230 6.90 0.86 12.06
N LEU A 231 7.39 -0.34 12.29
CA LEU A 231 7.07 -1.58 11.57
C LEU A 231 7.42 -1.54 10.07
N GLY A 232 8.16 -0.55 9.58
CA GLY A 232 8.45 -0.38 8.17
C GLY A 232 9.71 -1.10 7.70
N ASN A 233 10.61 -1.52 8.61
CA ASN A 233 11.89 -2.11 8.27
C ASN A 233 11.92 -3.62 8.54
N ALA A 234 11.93 -4.43 7.47
CA ALA A 234 11.93 -5.88 7.58
C ALA A 234 13.17 -6.44 8.32
N SER A 235 14.30 -5.71 8.31
CA SER A 235 15.51 -6.09 9.08
C SER A 235 15.31 -6.00 10.59
N MET A 236 14.28 -5.28 11.05
CA MET A 236 13.93 -5.14 12.48
C MET A 236 12.97 -6.23 12.98
N HIS A 237 12.72 -7.28 12.20
CA HIS A 237 11.76 -8.33 12.54
C HIS A 237 11.93 -8.86 13.98
N ALA A 238 13.17 -9.19 14.40
CA ALA A 238 13.45 -9.69 15.75
C ALA A 238 13.10 -8.66 16.85
N ALA A 239 13.26 -7.36 16.58
CA ALA A 239 12.87 -6.30 17.51
C ALA A 239 11.34 -6.19 17.60
N TYR A 240 10.66 -6.29 16.46
CA TYR A 240 9.20 -6.21 16.40
C TYR A 240 8.51 -7.36 17.14
N GLN A 241 9.09 -8.58 17.13
CA GLN A 241 8.55 -9.75 17.84
C GLN A 241 8.47 -9.59 19.37
N ARG A 242 9.01 -8.51 19.94
CA ARG A 242 8.86 -8.19 21.38
C ARG A 242 7.45 -7.66 21.71
N ALA A 243 6.70 -7.26 20.70
CA ALA A 243 5.30 -6.85 20.84
C ALA A 243 4.36 -8.01 20.49
N SER A 244 3.23 -8.09 21.17
CA SER A 244 2.17 -9.05 20.89
C SER A 244 0.82 -8.52 21.35
N LEU A 245 -0.24 -9.05 20.77
CA LEU A 245 -1.61 -8.72 21.13
C LEU A 245 -2.45 -10.00 21.16
N GLU A 246 -3.00 -10.32 22.31
CA GLU A 246 -4.05 -11.33 22.41
C GLU A 246 -5.42 -10.68 22.20
N LEU A 247 -6.16 -11.18 21.23
CA LEU A 247 -7.49 -10.68 20.90
C LEU A 247 -8.38 -11.82 20.40
N ASN A 248 -9.54 -11.98 21.01
CA ASN A 248 -10.51 -13.05 20.68
C ASN A 248 -9.89 -14.46 20.69
N GLY A 249 -9.01 -14.74 21.65
CA GLY A 249 -8.33 -16.05 21.79
C GLY A 249 -7.22 -16.31 20.77
N LYS A 250 -6.84 -15.31 19.97
CA LYS A 250 -5.74 -15.37 19.01
C LYS A 250 -4.62 -14.41 19.41
N ILE A 251 -3.39 -14.88 19.35
CA ILE A 251 -2.19 -14.06 19.56
C ILE A 251 -1.71 -13.55 18.21
N TYR A 252 -1.57 -12.24 18.11
CA TYR A 252 -1.03 -11.53 16.95
C TYR A 252 0.36 -11.01 17.28
N HIS A 253 1.25 -11.09 16.31
CA HIS A 253 2.58 -10.49 16.34
C HIS A 253 2.72 -9.49 15.20
N PRO A 254 3.51 -8.41 15.39
CA PRO A 254 3.76 -7.46 14.31
C PRO A 254 4.55 -8.08 13.16
N GLN A 255 4.20 -7.68 11.97
CA GLN A 255 4.89 -8.01 10.73
C GLN A 255 5.38 -6.73 10.08
N ALA A 256 6.50 -6.78 9.35
CA ALA A 256 6.97 -5.64 8.59
C ALA A 256 5.93 -5.25 7.52
N LEU A 257 5.71 -3.93 7.37
CA LEU A 257 4.73 -3.36 6.45
C LEU A 257 5.29 -3.32 5.02
N VAL A 258 5.53 -4.50 4.47
CA VAL A 258 6.05 -4.72 3.12
C VAL A 258 4.94 -5.23 2.22
N TYR A 259 4.79 -4.62 1.07
CA TYR A 259 3.88 -5.08 0.01
C TYR A 259 4.60 -6.11 -0.85
N TYR A 260 3.95 -7.24 -1.03
CA TYR A 260 4.42 -8.32 -1.89
C TYR A 260 3.51 -8.46 -3.10
N ALA A 261 4.06 -8.89 -4.23
CA ALA A 261 3.27 -9.20 -5.41
C ALA A 261 3.54 -10.63 -5.87
N ALA A 262 2.49 -11.36 -6.19
CA ALA A 262 2.55 -12.71 -6.73
C ALA A 262 1.54 -12.91 -7.85
N THR A 263 1.93 -13.70 -8.85
CA THR A 263 1.00 -14.28 -9.82
C THR A 263 0.29 -15.46 -9.18
N ILE A 264 -1.02 -15.53 -9.33
CA ILE A 264 -1.84 -16.64 -8.83
C ILE A 264 -1.76 -17.82 -9.81
N ALA A 265 -1.65 -19.04 -9.28
CA ALA A 265 -1.44 -20.25 -10.09
C ALA A 265 -2.59 -20.51 -11.11
N ALA A 266 -3.82 -20.11 -10.77
CA ALA A 266 -4.99 -20.23 -11.62
C ALA A 266 -5.27 -18.97 -12.46
N ALA A 267 -4.28 -18.08 -12.62
CA ALA A 267 -4.43 -16.86 -13.40
C ALA A 267 -4.91 -17.15 -14.83
N ALA A 268 -5.97 -16.49 -15.25
CA ALA A 268 -6.52 -16.63 -16.60
C ALA A 268 -5.54 -16.08 -17.67
N HIS A 269 -4.75 -15.07 -17.28
CA HIS A 269 -3.79 -14.39 -18.16
C HIS A 269 -2.37 -14.42 -17.54
N ALA A 270 -1.83 -15.63 -17.33
CA ALA A 270 -0.58 -15.87 -16.60
C ALA A 270 0.62 -15.04 -17.11
N GLU A 271 0.79 -14.90 -18.44
CA GLU A 271 1.88 -14.09 -19.01
C GLU A 271 1.73 -12.60 -18.66
N LYS A 272 0.51 -12.06 -18.75
CA LYS A 272 0.22 -10.67 -18.39
C LYS A 272 0.36 -10.44 -16.90
N ALA A 273 -0.06 -11.40 -16.08
CA ALA A 273 0.12 -11.37 -14.63
C ALA A 273 1.61 -11.34 -14.24
N ALA A 274 2.43 -12.20 -14.85
CA ALA A 274 3.88 -12.19 -14.64
C ALA A 274 4.53 -10.87 -15.10
N ALA A 275 4.14 -10.35 -16.27
CA ALA A 275 4.61 -9.06 -16.76
C ALA A 275 4.22 -7.90 -15.83
N PHE A 276 3.01 -7.92 -15.27
CA PHE A 276 2.55 -6.92 -14.31
C PHE A 276 3.35 -6.99 -13.00
N VAL A 277 3.58 -8.18 -12.43
CA VAL A 277 4.40 -8.36 -11.22
C VAL A 277 5.84 -7.88 -11.46
N GLN A 278 6.43 -8.21 -12.61
CA GLN A 278 7.76 -7.71 -12.99
C GLN A 278 7.77 -6.19 -13.15
N TRP A 279 6.75 -5.60 -13.78
CA TRP A 279 6.62 -4.16 -13.96
C TRP A 279 6.55 -3.42 -12.63
N LEU A 280 5.86 -3.97 -11.61
CA LEU A 280 5.79 -3.39 -10.27
C LEU A 280 7.17 -3.21 -9.62
N SER A 281 8.14 -4.06 -9.96
CA SER A 281 9.54 -3.94 -9.52
C SER A 281 10.38 -3.03 -10.42
N GLY A 282 9.86 -2.61 -11.59
CA GLY A 282 10.57 -1.79 -12.58
C GLY A 282 10.60 -0.31 -12.22
N SER A 283 11.48 0.44 -12.89
CA SER A 283 11.74 1.86 -12.60
C SER A 283 10.50 2.75 -12.72
N GLN A 284 9.61 2.48 -13.68
CA GLN A 284 8.39 3.25 -13.89
C GLN A 284 7.41 3.09 -12.72
N ALA A 285 7.14 1.86 -12.30
CA ALA A 285 6.29 1.59 -11.12
C ALA A 285 6.91 2.16 -9.86
N GLN A 286 8.22 1.97 -9.68
CA GLN A 286 8.94 2.50 -8.52
C GLN A 286 8.93 4.04 -8.46
N ALA A 287 8.88 4.73 -9.60
CA ALA A 287 8.68 6.19 -9.64
C ALA A 287 7.26 6.58 -9.18
N ILE A 288 6.25 5.82 -9.61
CA ILE A 288 4.86 6.01 -9.14
C ILE A 288 4.76 5.75 -7.63
N LEU A 289 5.29 4.62 -7.16
CA LEU A 289 5.29 4.24 -5.75
C LEU A 289 5.90 5.35 -4.87
N ARG A 290 7.09 5.87 -5.23
CA ARG A 290 7.72 6.98 -4.48
C ARG A 290 6.86 8.24 -4.46
N LYS A 291 6.18 8.58 -5.56
CA LYS A 291 5.28 9.74 -5.62
C LYS A 291 4.09 9.62 -4.66
N TYR A 292 3.70 8.39 -4.35
CA TYR A 292 2.63 8.06 -3.39
C TYR A 292 3.18 7.71 -2.00
N ALA A 293 4.40 8.14 -1.68
CA ALA A 293 5.06 7.99 -0.39
C ALA A 293 5.37 6.53 0.02
N TYR A 294 5.38 5.60 -0.93
CA TYR A 294 5.94 4.26 -0.70
C TYR A 294 7.46 4.31 -0.78
N ASP A 295 8.10 3.56 0.09
CA ASP A 295 9.56 3.40 0.09
C ASP A 295 9.98 2.06 -0.54
N PRO A 296 11.26 1.93 -0.96
CA PRO A 296 11.83 0.63 -1.34
C PRO A 296 11.72 -0.39 -0.19
N PRO A 297 11.52 -1.70 -0.50
CA PRO A 297 11.30 -2.74 0.50
C PRO A 297 12.61 -3.18 1.19
N ILE A 298 13.24 -2.30 1.99
CA ILE A 298 14.51 -2.53 2.66
C ILE A 298 14.44 -3.77 3.57
N GLY A 299 15.43 -4.66 3.46
CA GLY A 299 15.56 -5.88 4.28
C GLY A 299 14.55 -6.98 3.93
N ALA A 300 13.63 -6.76 3.00
CA ALA A 300 12.67 -7.78 2.58
C ALA A 300 13.26 -8.69 1.49
N THR A 301 12.98 -9.98 1.60
CA THR A 301 13.33 -11.01 0.60
C THR A 301 12.07 -11.58 -0.04
N ALA A 302 12.22 -12.23 -1.19
CA ALA A 302 11.11 -12.94 -1.79
C ALA A 302 10.60 -14.06 -0.86
N LEU A 303 9.30 -14.34 -0.95
CA LEU A 303 8.62 -15.42 -0.24
C LEU A 303 8.35 -16.58 -1.21
N SER A 304 8.40 -17.82 -0.71
CA SER A 304 8.12 -19.05 -1.48
C SER A 304 7.59 -20.15 -0.56
#